data_f3ec48092356713ff0f3d8bfa0c50ed3
#
_entry.id   f3ec48092356713ff0f3d8bfa0c50ed3
#
_cell.length_a   1.000
_cell.length_b   1.000
_cell.length_c   1.000
_cell.angle_alpha   90.00
_cell.angle_beta   90.00
_cell.angle_gamma   90.00
#
_symmetry.space_group_name_H-M   'P 1'
#
loop_
_entity.id
_entity.type
_entity.pdbx_description
1 polymer ?
#
loop_
_entity_poly.entity_id
_entity_poly.type
_entity_poly.pdbx_seq_one_letter_code
_entity_poly.pdbx_strand_id
1 'polypeptide(L)'
;MNTYIESLRRNYLLAFNQEIREEISGLSELQFISKYESGKPWAIGPFSQRTDLTFKKTTQMPDPTGINWTSSSIFNPSIIEKDGSLYLFYRAAVKKESLGSRIGLAIYSPKTGWQESSTNPILYPTQENEILSVEDPKVYCYGENKYIMFYNGAWAASPEQIIEYTKPDGEVAVDINYALSSDLINWEKKGLAVPYSVSKLWAKGAVVARDEKGNAVKISGDYLMFISEGCGGHKVLGRSRDMLNWNFEVIDYLPLPSVMGTHIYEVACAVIDGDKLVLDFMYNSHENEHLGAQARYDIADPTKPLDFTSNATLAWGGMIKYEGNWCFAQGWDAPKNTEEIYFYTT
;
A
#
# COMPACT_ATOMS: atom_id res chain seq x y z
N MET A 1 1.26 15.96 31.43
CA MET A 1 1.81 15.47 30.16
C MET A 1 0.92 14.31 29.71
N ASN A 2 0.58 14.20 28.45
CA ASN A 2 -0.39 13.20 28.01
C ASN A 2 0.27 11.80 28.07
N THR A 3 -0.24 10.92 28.91
CA THR A 3 0.27 9.54 29.13
C THR A 3 0.32 8.73 27.82
N TYR A 4 -0.55 9.05 26.87
CA TYR A 4 -0.56 8.48 25.53
C TYR A 4 0.71 8.85 24.73
N ILE A 5 1.12 10.13 24.72
CA ILE A 5 2.34 10.58 24.04
C ILE A 5 3.60 9.92 24.66
N GLU A 6 3.62 9.75 25.97
CA GLU A 6 4.73 9.05 26.62
C GLU A 6 4.77 7.56 26.26
N SER A 7 3.60 6.94 26.13
CA SER A 7 3.48 5.56 25.64
C SER A 7 3.98 5.42 24.19
N LEU A 8 3.58 6.33 23.31
CA LEU A 8 4.07 6.37 21.93
C LEU A 8 5.58 6.50 21.84
N ARG A 9 6.17 7.40 22.64
CA ARG A 9 7.64 7.59 22.66
C ARG A 9 8.36 6.34 23.15
N ARG A 10 7.88 5.72 24.21
CA ARG A 10 8.45 4.48 24.75
C ARG A 10 8.39 3.35 23.72
N ASN A 11 7.22 3.16 23.08
CA ASN A 11 7.03 2.12 22.09
C ASN A 11 7.87 2.39 20.83
N TYR A 12 8.02 3.65 20.46
CA TYR A 12 8.93 4.05 19.39
C TYR A 12 10.38 3.66 19.68
N LEU A 13 10.88 3.92 20.89
CA LEU A 13 12.26 3.54 21.25
C LEU A 13 12.47 2.03 21.21
N LEU A 14 11.46 1.24 21.56
CA LEU A 14 11.51 -0.22 21.42
C LEU A 14 11.53 -0.61 19.93
N ALA A 15 10.67 -0.03 19.12
CA ALA A 15 10.63 -0.29 17.68
C ALA A 15 11.90 0.18 16.96
N PHE A 16 12.48 1.31 17.36
CA PHE A 16 13.71 1.84 16.80
C PHE A 16 14.91 0.92 17.01
N ASN A 17 14.95 0.19 18.10
CA ASN A 17 16.02 -0.77 18.41
C ASN A 17 15.80 -2.14 17.76
N GLN A 18 14.62 -2.41 17.19
CA GLN A 18 14.42 -3.60 16.38
C GLN A 18 15.23 -3.45 15.08
N GLU A 19 16.03 -4.46 14.78
CA GLU A 19 16.76 -4.50 13.53
C GLU A 19 15.79 -4.48 12.36
N ILE A 20 16.05 -3.58 11.42
CA ILE A 20 15.40 -3.66 10.11
C ILE A 20 15.96 -4.90 9.45
N ARG A 21 15.10 -5.79 9.03
CA ARG A 21 15.51 -6.89 8.18
C ARG A 21 15.99 -6.28 6.86
N GLU A 22 17.28 -6.43 6.59
CA GLU A 22 17.87 -5.98 5.32
C GLU A 22 17.35 -6.76 4.11
N GLU A 23 16.59 -7.81 4.34
CA GLU A 23 16.05 -8.73 3.33
C GLU A 23 15.24 -8.04 2.24
N ILE A 24 14.65 -6.89 2.56
CA ILE A 24 13.88 -6.09 1.59
C ILE A 24 14.74 -4.99 0.94
N SER A 25 15.95 -4.78 1.42
CA SER A 25 16.86 -3.77 0.86
C SER A 25 17.32 -4.04 -0.58
N GLY A 26 17.04 -5.22 -1.10
CA GLY A 26 17.31 -5.62 -2.48
C GLY A 26 16.14 -5.41 -3.46
N LEU A 27 14.98 -4.95 -3.00
CA LEU A 27 13.87 -4.64 -3.89
C LEU A 27 14.14 -3.34 -4.63
N SER A 28 14.14 -3.40 -5.94
CA SER A 28 14.37 -2.26 -6.82
C SER A 28 13.45 -2.34 -8.02
N GLU A 29 12.69 -1.26 -8.26
CA GLU A 29 11.86 -1.17 -9.45
C GLU A 29 12.70 -1.18 -10.73
N LEU A 30 13.90 -0.61 -10.70
CA LEU A 30 14.84 -0.67 -11.82
C LEU A 30 15.22 -2.11 -12.17
N GLN A 31 15.32 -3.01 -11.19
CA GLN A 31 15.53 -4.44 -11.45
C GLN A 31 14.32 -5.08 -12.13
N PHE A 32 13.11 -4.76 -11.68
CA PHE A 32 11.89 -5.29 -12.30
C PHE A 32 11.70 -4.75 -13.71
N ILE A 33 11.88 -3.45 -13.91
CA ILE A 33 11.82 -2.82 -15.23
C ILE A 33 12.86 -3.44 -16.19
N SER A 34 14.08 -3.69 -15.75
CA SER A 34 15.13 -4.30 -16.57
C SER A 34 14.83 -5.74 -16.96
N LYS A 35 14.02 -6.44 -16.17
CA LYS A 35 13.57 -7.82 -16.42
C LYS A 35 12.20 -7.88 -17.11
N TYR A 36 11.53 -6.73 -17.31
CA TYR A 36 10.21 -6.71 -17.90
C TYR A 36 10.25 -7.24 -19.35
N GLU A 37 9.54 -8.33 -19.58
CA GLU A 37 9.33 -8.89 -20.90
C GLU A 37 7.90 -8.59 -21.34
N SER A 38 7.73 -7.71 -22.30
CA SER A 38 6.43 -7.29 -22.83
C SER A 38 5.75 -8.37 -23.71
N GLY A 39 5.81 -9.63 -23.27
CA GLY A 39 5.34 -10.76 -24.06
C GLY A 39 3.82 -10.86 -24.22
N LYS A 40 3.03 -10.07 -23.51
CA LYS A 40 1.57 -10.16 -23.50
C LYS A 40 0.92 -8.83 -23.85
N PRO A 41 0.08 -8.78 -24.92
CA PRO A 41 -0.55 -7.52 -25.36
C PRO A 41 -1.51 -6.88 -24.33
N TRP A 42 -1.92 -7.65 -23.32
CA TRP A 42 -2.80 -7.17 -22.25
C TRP A 42 -2.04 -6.64 -21.02
N ALA A 43 -0.74 -6.93 -20.91
CA ALA A 43 0.06 -6.52 -19.77
C ALA A 43 0.31 -5.01 -19.78
N ILE A 44 0.31 -4.41 -18.59
CA ILE A 44 0.57 -2.99 -18.42
C ILE A 44 2.07 -2.80 -18.26
N GLY A 45 2.68 -2.03 -19.15
CA GLY A 45 4.12 -1.78 -19.23
C GLY A 45 4.63 -1.86 -20.67
N PRO A 46 5.95 -1.77 -20.91
CA PRO A 46 7.02 -1.52 -19.93
C PRO A 46 6.98 -0.10 -19.36
N PHE A 47 7.66 0.10 -18.24
CA PHE A 47 7.72 1.38 -17.55
C PHE A 47 9.11 2.01 -17.67
N SER A 48 9.16 3.33 -17.62
CA SER A 48 10.39 4.11 -17.53
C SER A 48 10.27 5.19 -16.44
N GLN A 49 11.38 5.52 -15.80
CA GLN A 49 11.40 6.51 -14.74
C GLN A 49 11.11 7.91 -15.26
N ARG A 50 10.20 8.62 -14.60
CA ARG A 50 9.86 10.04 -14.81
C ARG A 50 10.62 10.88 -13.79
N THR A 51 11.86 11.23 -14.13
CA THR A 51 12.74 12.00 -13.24
C THR A 51 12.22 13.40 -12.92
N ASP A 52 11.42 13.97 -13.84
CA ASP A 52 10.76 15.27 -13.68
C ASP A 52 9.65 15.25 -12.61
N LEU A 53 9.11 14.07 -12.29
CA LEU A 53 8.12 13.88 -11.24
C LEU A 53 8.73 13.40 -9.92
N THR A 54 10.06 13.20 -9.83
CA THR A 54 10.69 12.78 -8.58
C THR A 54 10.29 13.71 -7.43
N PHE A 55 9.68 13.14 -6.41
CA PHE A 55 9.41 13.89 -5.18
C PHE A 55 10.62 13.76 -4.25
N LYS A 56 11.07 14.90 -3.78
CA LYS A 56 12.09 15.01 -2.76
C LYS A 56 11.56 15.87 -1.63
N LYS A 57 11.56 15.30 -0.43
CA LYS A 57 11.19 16.04 0.77
C LYS A 57 12.25 17.09 1.06
N THR A 58 11.83 18.32 1.23
CA THR A 58 12.73 19.47 1.45
C THR A 58 12.46 20.21 2.75
N THR A 59 11.33 19.99 3.37
CA THR A 59 10.86 20.73 4.54
C THR A 59 10.93 19.87 5.80
N GLN A 60 11.34 20.45 6.91
CA GLN A 60 11.20 19.81 8.21
C GLN A 60 9.75 19.92 8.65
N MET A 61 9.07 18.78 8.74
CA MET A 61 7.65 18.72 9.08
C MET A 61 7.41 18.78 10.59
N PRO A 62 6.25 19.30 11.01
CA PRO A 62 5.80 19.16 12.38
C PRO A 62 5.79 17.69 12.82
N ASP A 63 6.16 17.44 14.05
CA ASP A 63 6.16 16.10 14.62
C ASP A 63 5.37 16.08 15.94
N PRO A 64 4.06 15.82 15.86
CA PRO A 64 3.21 15.80 17.05
C PRO A 64 3.56 14.66 18.01
N THR A 65 4.28 13.65 17.54
CA THR A 65 4.69 12.48 18.34
C THR A 65 6.14 12.57 18.84
N GLY A 66 6.93 13.47 18.30
CA GLY A 66 8.32 13.75 18.73
C GLY A 66 9.29 12.60 18.43
N ILE A 67 9.08 11.86 17.34
CA ILE A 67 9.91 10.71 16.94
C ILE A 67 10.81 11.00 15.75
N ASN A 68 10.73 12.20 15.18
CA ASN A 68 11.45 12.59 13.95
C ASN A 68 11.11 11.67 12.74
N TRP A 69 9.83 11.48 12.51
CA TRP A 69 9.25 10.49 11.58
C TRP A 69 9.73 10.60 10.12
N THR A 70 10.30 11.73 9.71
CA THR A 70 10.83 11.94 8.36
C THR A 70 12.35 11.98 8.30
N SER A 71 13.06 11.46 9.30
CA SER A 71 14.52 11.64 9.39
C SER A 71 15.34 10.74 8.49
N SER A 72 14.75 9.71 7.90
CA SER A 72 15.56 8.73 7.15
C SER A 72 14.98 8.33 5.80
N SER A 73 13.75 7.92 5.71
CA SER A 73 13.19 7.42 4.45
C SER A 73 11.71 7.70 4.28
N ILE A 74 11.33 7.88 3.03
CA ILE A 74 9.95 7.90 2.57
C ILE A 74 9.77 6.79 1.54
N PHE A 75 8.67 6.03 1.61
CA PHE A 75 8.44 4.84 0.79
C PHE A 75 6.95 4.44 0.81
N ASN A 76 6.59 3.34 0.15
CA ASN A 76 5.23 2.80 0.05
C ASN A 76 4.17 3.89 -0.22
N PRO A 77 4.31 4.65 -1.32
CA PRO A 77 3.41 5.72 -1.64
C PRO A 77 2.10 5.22 -2.26
N SER A 78 1.03 5.99 -2.08
CA SER A 78 -0.18 5.90 -2.89
C SER A 78 -0.41 7.21 -3.64
N ILE A 79 -0.89 7.13 -4.88
CA ILE A 79 -1.17 8.30 -5.70
C ILE A 79 -2.62 8.33 -6.17
N ILE A 80 -3.16 9.54 -6.26
CA ILE A 80 -4.44 9.81 -6.90
C ILE A 80 -4.35 11.16 -7.63
N GLU A 81 -5.08 11.28 -8.75
CA GLU A 81 -5.18 12.53 -9.47
C GLU A 81 -6.49 13.22 -9.12
N LYS A 82 -6.45 14.53 -8.90
CA LYS A 82 -7.63 15.39 -8.74
C LYS A 82 -7.35 16.75 -9.34
N ASP A 83 -8.23 17.18 -10.23
CA ASP A 83 -8.21 18.52 -10.85
C ASP A 83 -6.85 18.90 -11.48
N GLY A 84 -6.20 17.93 -12.14
CA GLY A 84 -4.89 18.07 -12.79
C GLY A 84 -3.70 18.11 -11.83
N SER A 85 -3.92 17.82 -10.56
CA SER A 85 -2.86 17.72 -9.54
C SER A 85 -2.69 16.27 -9.08
N LEU A 86 -1.43 15.85 -8.85
CA LEU A 86 -1.14 14.55 -8.23
C LEU A 86 -1.06 14.73 -6.71
N TYR A 87 -1.81 13.91 -6.00
CA TYR A 87 -1.74 13.77 -4.54
C TYR A 87 -0.91 12.52 -4.23
N LEU A 88 0.20 12.71 -3.55
CA LEU A 88 1.12 11.67 -3.13
C LEU A 88 1.01 11.47 -1.62
N PHE A 89 0.48 10.33 -1.23
CA PHE A 89 0.46 9.87 0.17
C PHE A 89 1.64 8.94 0.36
N TYR A 90 2.51 9.22 1.34
CA TYR A 90 3.72 8.45 1.54
C TYR A 90 3.89 8.00 2.98
N ARG A 91 4.36 6.79 3.17
CA ARG A 91 4.89 6.32 4.44
C ARG A 91 6.25 6.95 4.68
N ALA A 92 6.51 7.42 5.89
CA ALA A 92 7.83 7.89 6.29
C ALA A 92 8.17 7.38 7.68
N ALA A 93 9.46 7.08 7.91
CA ALA A 93 9.95 6.51 9.14
C ALA A 93 11.39 6.95 9.44
N VAL A 94 11.78 6.84 10.70
CA VAL A 94 13.15 7.10 11.17
C VAL A 94 14.18 6.10 10.63
N LYS A 95 13.70 4.94 10.24
CA LYS A 95 14.42 3.93 9.45
C LYS A 95 13.42 3.29 8.50
N LYS A 96 13.86 2.91 7.32
CA LYS A 96 13.04 2.15 6.37
C LYS A 96 12.54 0.87 7.06
N GLU A 97 11.26 0.53 6.88
CA GLU A 97 10.62 -0.64 7.51
C GLU A 97 10.51 -0.62 9.05
N SER A 98 10.85 0.49 9.72
CA SER A 98 10.66 0.56 11.16
C SER A 98 9.19 0.72 11.54
N LEU A 99 8.82 0.22 12.73
CA LEU A 99 7.48 0.35 13.32
C LEU A 99 7.16 1.79 13.78
N GLY A 100 7.99 2.77 13.49
CA GLY A 100 7.79 4.18 13.83
C GLY A 100 7.22 5.02 12.68
N SER A 101 6.47 4.44 11.76
CA SER A 101 5.98 5.12 10.55
C SER A 101 4.80 6.04 10.80
N ARG A 102 4.70 7.07 9.93
CA ARG A 102 3.58 8.01 9.80
C ARG A 102 3.27 8.20 8.31
N ILE A 103 2.11 8.77 8.00
CA ILE A 103 1.72 9.07 6.62
C ILE A 103 1.76 10.58 6.39
N GLY A 104 2.49 10.98 5.35
CA GLY A 104 2.54 12.34 4.84
C GLY A 104 1.80 12.51 3.52
N LEU A 105 1.59 13.77 3.15
CA LEU A 105 0.98 14.20 1.90
C LEU A 105 1.86 15.25 1.23
N ALA A 106 2.10 15.06 -0.07
CA ALA A 106 2.60 16.10 -0.97
C ALA A 106 1.69 16.22 -2.19
N ILE A 107 1.58 17.42 -2.74
CA ILE A 107 0.71 17.72 -3.90
C ILE A 107 1.58 18.30 -5.00
N TYR A 108 1.53 17.70 -6.19
CA TYR A 108 2.18 18.20 -7.38
C TYR A 108 1.21 18.92 -8.29
N SER A 109 1.64 20.05 -8.78
CA SER A 109 0.98 20.76 -9.87
C SER A 109 2.01 21.15 -10.91
N PRO A 110 1.71 21.09 -12.22
CA PRO A 110 2.64 21.53 -13.26
C PRO A 110 3.10 23.00 -13.12
N LYS A 111 2.32 23.81 -12.41
CA LYS A 111 2.63 25.25 -12.20
C LYS A 111 3.58 25.49 -11.03
N THR A 112 3.49 24.69 -9.97
CA THR A 112 4.19 24.96 -8.71
C THR A 112 5.20 23.86 -8.34
N GLY A 113 5.20 22.73 -9.05
CA GLY A 113 5.93 21.54 -8.63
C GLY A 113 5.33 20.94 -7.36
N TRP A 114 6.11 20.14 -6.66
CA TRP A 114 5.72 19.50 -5.40
C TRP A 114 5.58 20.52 -4.27
N GLN A 115 4.51 20.40 -3.52
CA GLN A 115 4.25 21.14 -2.29
C GLN A 115 3.86 20.16 -1.18
N GLU A 116 4.61 20.14 -0.08
CA GLU A 116 4.28 19.33 1.08
C GLU A 116 3.11 19.96 1.86
N SER A 117 2.20 19.13 2.36
CA SER A 117 1.08 19.61 3.17
C SER A 117 1.59 20.21 4.50
N SER A 118 1.08 21.37 4.85
CA SER A 118 1.38 22.00 6.15
C SER A 118 0.74 21.25 7.34
N THR A 119 -0.16 20.31 7.07
CA THR A 119 -0.82 19.48 8.09
C THR A 119 -0.11 18.13 8.33
N ASN A 120 1.03 17.91 7.67
CA ASN A 120 1.79 16.68 7.87
C ASN A 120 2.28 16.48 9.32
N PRO A 121 2.32 15.24 9.83
CA PRO A 121 1.79 14.02 9.22
C PRO A 121 0.26 14.04 9.19
N ILE A 122 -0.35 13.70 8.05
CA ILE A 122 -1.80 13.66 7.92
C ILE A 122 -2.44 12.51 8.70
N LEU A 123 -1.68 11.42 8.91
CA LEU A 123 -2.04 10.31 9.78
C LEU A 123 -0.86 9.88 10.64
N TYR A 124 -1.11 9.76 11.92
CA TYR A 124 -0.18 9.25 12.93
C TYR A 124 -0.97 8.49 14.00
N PRO A 125 -0.33 7.66 14.84
CA PRO A 125 -1.03 6.85 15.84
C PRO A 125 -1.91 7.68 16.77
N THR A 126 -3.20 7.32 16.84
CA THR A 126 -4.21 7.90 17.74
C THR A 126 -5.16 6.85 18.31
N GLN A 127 -5.05 5.59 17.86
CA GLN A 127 -5.87 4.45 18.29
C GLN A 127 -4.98 3.35 18.85
N GLU A 128 -5.54 2.45 19.66
CA GLU A 128 -4.78 1.39 20.33
C GLU A 128 -4.14 0.41 19.35
N ASN A 129 -4.85 0.04 18.28
CA ASN A 129 -4.37 -0.90 17.27
C ASN A 129 -3.42 -0.28 16.22
N GLU A 130 -2.85 0.87 16.52
CA GLU A 130 -1.85 1.54 15.66
C GLU A 130 -0.76 2.25 16.47
N ILE A 131 -0.66 1.94 17.76
CA ILE A 131 0.18 2.67 18.72
C ILE A 131 1.67 2.66 18.37
N LEU A 132 2.13 1.70 17.60
CA LEU A 132 3.50 1.64 17.12
C LEU A 132 3.64 2.43 15.80
N SER A 133 2.73 2.21 14.85
CA SER A 133 2.92 2.67 13.49
C SER A 133 1.60 2.87 12.75
N VAL A 134 1.63 3.80 11.80
CA VAL A 134 0.61 3.98 10.75
C VAL A 134 1.33 3.89 9.41
N GLU A 135 0.94 2.94 8.54
CA GLU A 135 1.74 2.49 7.40
C GLU A 135 0.92 2.33 6.11
N ASP A 136 1.62 2.30 4.98
CA ASP A 136 1.20 1.74 3.69
C ASP A 136 -0.17 2.24 3.20
N PRO A 137 -0.33 3.55 2.93
CA PRO A 137 -1.61 4.10 2.52
C PRO A 137 -2.04 3.56 1.15
N LYS A 138 -3.34 3.24 1.00
CA LYS A 138 -3.97 2.94 -0.28
C LYS A 138 -5.23 3.79 -0.40
N VAL A 139 -5.20 4.78 -1.30
CA VAL A 139 -6.23 5.82 -1.41
C VAL A 139 -7.11 5.58 -2.62
N TYR A 140 -8.42 5.73 -2.43
CA TYR A 140 -9.43 5.58 -3.47
C TYR A 140 -10.47 6.69 -3.41
N CYS A 141 -10.93 7.14 -4.58
CA CYS A 141 -12.17 7.89 -4.70
C CYS A 141 -13.33 6.90 -4.90
N TYR A 142 -14.42 7.03 -4.14
CA TYR A 142 -15.59 6.13 -4.25
C TYR A 142 -16.92 6.89 -4.42
N GLY A 143 -16.83 8.15 -4.79
CA GLY A 143 -17.95 9.03 -5.08
C GLY A 143 -17.52 10.48 -5.14
N GLU A 144 -18.42 11.39 -5.50
CA GLU A 144 -18.12 12.81 -5.56
C GLU A 144 -17.68 13.33 -4.18
N ASN A 145 -16.44 13.85 -4.09
CA ASN A 145 -15.81 14.31 -2.85
C ASN A 145 -15.85 13.26 -1.72
N LYS A 146 -15.75 11.98 -2.06
CA LYS A 146 -15.70 10.87 -1.11
C LYS A 146 -14.42 10.08 -1.35
N TYR A 147 -13.50 10.17 -0.40
CA TYR A 147 -12.23 9.47 -0.44
C TYR A 147 -12.10 8.55 0.76
N ILE A 148 -11.51 7.41 0.54
CA ILE A 148 -11.16 6.43 1.56
C ILE A 148 -9.68 6.09 1.44
N MET A 149 -9.01 6.04 2.57
CA MET A 149 -7.65 5.51 2.70
C MET A 149 -7.71 4.26 3.55
N PHE A 150 -7.32 3.12 2.98
CA PHE A 150 -6.94 1.96 3.78
C PHE A 150 -5.48 2.11 4.16
N TYR A 151 -5.14 1.79 5.40
CA TYR A 151 -3.78 1.88 5.91
C TYR A 151 -3.54 0.81 6.96
N ASN A 152 -2.28 0.49 7.24
CA ASN A 152 -1.94 -0.46 8.27
C ASN A 152 -1.69 0.26 9.59
N GLY A 153 -2.29 -0.26 10.66
CA GLY A 153 -1.95 0.07 12.04
C GLY A 153 -1.10 -1.04 12.63
N ALA A 154 0.04 -0.72 13.26
CA ALA A 154 0.86 -1.69 13.96
C ALA A 154 0.82 -1.46 15.48
N TRP A 155 0.75 -2.56 16.24
CA TRP A 155 0.63 -2.55 17.70
C TRP A 155 1.13 -3.85 18.31
N ALA A 156 1.26 -3.91 19.63
CA ALA A 156 1.64 -5.13 20.35
C ALA A 156 0.38 -5.81 20.92
N ALA A 157 0.05 -6.99 20.39
CA ALA A 157 -1.07 -7.79 20.87
C ALA A 157 -0.74 -8.46 22.19
N SER A 158 -1.76 -8.63 23.06
CA SER A 158 -1.60 -9.39 24.31
C SER A 158 -1.50 -10.90 24.02
N PRO A 159 -0.92 -11.69 24.96
CA PRO A 159 -0.90 -13.14 24.85
C PRO A 159 -2.29 -13.76 24.66
N GLU A 160 -3.30 -13.20 25.33
CA GLU A 160 -4.70 -13.66 25.22
C GLU A 160 -5.24 -13.43 23.80
N GLN A 161 -4.98 -12.27 23.20
CA GLN A 161 -5.39 -11.94 21.84
C GLN A 161 -4.68 -12.84 20.80
N ILE A 162 -3.37 -13.09 21.01
CA ILE A 162 -2.60 -13.99 20.16
C ILE A 162 -3.22 -15.39 20.12
N ILE A 163 -3.64 -15.90 21.30
CA ILE A 163 -4.32 -17.20 21.41
C ILE A 163 -5.71 -17.15 20.79
N GLU A 164 -6.51 -16.14 21.11
CA GLU A 164 -7.89 -16.00 20.64
C GLU A 164 -7.99 -15.96 19.12
N TYR A 165 -7.12 -15.17 18.47
CA TYR A 165 -7.15 -15.00 17.01
C TYR A 165 -6.18 -15.90 16.25
N THR A 166 -5.46 -16.78 16.96
CA THR A 166 -4.51 -17.73 16.36
C THR A 166 -3.46 -17.04 15.49
N LYS A 167 -2.87 -15.97 16.03
CA LYS A 167 -1.83 -15.21 15.34
C LYS A 167 -0.60 -16.11 15.09
N PRO A 168 -0.09 -16.21 13.84
CA PRO A 168 0.95 -17.19 13.52
C PRO A 168 2.30 -16.88 14.16
N ASP A 169 2.71 -15.60 14.24
CA ASP A 169 4.06 -15.23 14.69
C ASP A 169 4.10 -13.95 15.53
N GLY A 170 4.92 -13.96 16.58
CA GLY A 170 5.33 -12.81 17.37
C GLY A 170 4.22 -11.97 18.00
N GLU A 171 4.60 -10.93 18.73
CA GLU A 171 3.67 -10.04 19.47
C GLU A 171 3.16 -8.88 18.61
N VAL A 172 3.90 -8.48 17.57
CA VAL A 172 3.49 -7.36 16.74
C VAL A 172 2.31 -7.77 15.86
N ALA A 173 1.19 -7.11 16.05
CA ALA A 173 0.01 -7.20 15.20
C ALA A 173 0.02 -6.08 14.16
N VAL A 174 -0.51 -6.37 12.98
CA VAL A 174 -0.72 -5.39 11.90
C VAL A 174 -2.11 -5.57 11.34
N ASP A 175 -2.88 -4.49 11.36
CA ASP A 175 -4.28 -4.52 10.95
C ASP A 175 -4.53 -3.56 9.80
N ILE A 176 -5.58 -3.84 9.02
CA ILE A 176 -6.07 -2.93 8.00
C ILE A 176 -7.14 -2.04 8.64
N ASN A 177 -6.80 -0.78 8.78
CA ASN A 177 -7.68 0.30 9.22
C ASN A 177 -8.15 1.15 8.03
N TYR A 178 -9.12 2.04 8.25
CA TYR A 178 -9.51 3.00 7.24
C TYR A 178 -9.81 4.38 7.81
N ALA A 179 -9.64 5.38 6.94
CA ALA A 179 -9.99 6.77 7.20
C ALA A 179 -10.76 7.34 6.00
N LEU A 180 -11.61 8.32 6.27
CA LEU A 180 -12.44 9.00 5.27
C LEU A 180 -12.04 10.47 5.13
N SER A 181 -12.15 11.01 3.93
CA SER A 181 -11.90 12.40 3.61
C SER A 181 -12.89 12.91 2.56
N SER A 182 -13.17 14.21 2.58
CA SER A 182 -13.89 14.90 1.51
C SER A 182 -12.98 15.78 0.63
N ASP A 183 -11.70 15.95 1.02
CA ASP A 183 -10.80 16.90 0.38
C ASP A 183 -9.38 16.34 0.09
N LEU A 184 -9.08 15.09 0.52
CA LEU A 184 -7.78 14.43 0.45
C LEU A 184 -6.72 15.00 1.44
N ILE A 185 -7.07 16.00 2.22
CA ILE A 185 -6.16 16.67 3.16
C ILE A 185 -6.49 16.31 4.60
N ASN A 186 -7.77 16.42 4.94
CA ASN A 186 -8.27 16.14 6.29
C ASN A 186 -8.89 14.76 6.34
N TRP A 187 -8.41 13.92 7.26
CA TRP A 187 -8.80 12.52 7.35
C TRP A 187 -9.41 12.19 8.71
N GLU A 188 -10.56 11.55 8.70
CA GLU A 188 -11.24 11.03 9.89
C GLU A 188 -11.06 9.52 9.97
N LYS A 189 -10.32 9.03 10.97
CA LYS A 189 -10.13 7.60 11.22
C LYS A 189 -11.43 6.95 11.67
N LYS A 190 -11.70 5.77 11.13
CA LYS A 190 -12.92 4.99 11.42
C LYS A 190 -12.64 3.65 12.10
N GLY A 191 -11.37 3.27 12.24
CA GLY A 191 -10.95 2.02 12.87
C GLY A 191 -10.76 0.89 11.86
N LEU A 192 -11.04 -0.34 12.28
CA LEU A 192 -10.80 -1.56 11.49
C LEU A 192 -11.69 -1.63 10.25
N ALA A 193 -11.04 -1.92 9.10
CA ALA A 193 -11.72 -2.34 7.88
C ALA A 193 -11.86 -3.87 7.81
N VAL A 194 -10.88 -4.61 8.33
CA VAL A 194 -10.83 -6.07 8.32
C VAL A 194 -10.87 -6.58 9.77
N PRO A 195 -11.89 -7.35 10.16
CA PRO A 195 -12.01 -7.84 11.53
C PRO A 195 -10.88 -8.82 11.90
N TYR A 196 -10.49 -8.87 13.17
CA TYR A 196 -9.43 -9.76 13.69
C TYR A 196 -9.69 -11.24 13.43
N SER A 197 -10.95 -11.66 13.38
CA SER A 197 -11.31 -13.04 13.01
C SER A 197 -10.89 -13.42 11.58
N VAL A 198 -10.72 -12.42 10.71
CA VAL A 198 -10.26 -12.55 9.32
C VAL A 198 -8.75 -12.33 9.22
N SER A 199 -8.26 -11.19 9.72
CA SER A 199 -6.85 -10.81 9.63
C SER A 199 -5.92 -11.72 10.42
N LYS A 200 -6.43 -12.37 11.49
CA LYS A 200 -5.62 -13.13 12.46
C LYS A 200 -4.54 -12.26 13.12
N LEU A 201 -4.84 -10.99 13.33
CA LEU A 201 -3.95 -9.94 13.83
C LEU A 201 -2.72 -9.70 12.94
N TRP A 202 -2.78 -10.14 11.68
CA TRP A 202 -1.76 -9.86 10.68
C TRP A 202 -2.38 -9.84 9.29
N ALA A 203 -2.61 -8.64 8.75
CA ALA A 203 -3.05 -8.46 7.37
C ALA A 203 -2.51 -7.15 6.80
N LYS A 204 -2.03 -7.20 5.56
CA LYS A 204 -1.59 -6.04 4.78
C LYS A 204 -2.21 -6.07 3.38
N GLY A 205 -2.02 -4.97 2.63
CA GLY A 205 -2.37 -4.92 1.22
C GLY A 205 -3.88 -4.93 0.95
N ALA A 206 -4.62 -3.97 1.49
CA ALA A 206 -6.03 -3.77 1.16
C ALA A 206 -6.18 -3.20 -0.26
N VAL A 207 -6.07 -4.03 -1.28
CA VAL A 207 -6.13 -3.61 -2.68
C VAL A 207 -7.56 -3.67 -3.19
N VAL A 208 -8.13 -2.52 -3.54
CA VAL A 208 -9.45 -2.44 -4.17
C VAL A 208 -9.31 -2.19 -5.67
N ALA A 209 -10.16 -2.86 -6.47
CA ALA A 209 -10.20 -2.62 -7.91
C ALA A 209 -10.53 -1.15 -8.22
N ARG A 210 -9.72 -0.52 -9.08
CA ARG A 210 -9.85 0.88 -9.47
C ARG A 210 -9.83 1.06 -10.98
N ASP A 211 -10.39 2.17 -11.44
CA ASP A 211 -10.24 2.63 -12.81
C ASP A 211 -8.90 3.36 -13.03
N GLU A 212 -8.69 3.83 -14.24
CA GLU A 212 -7.51 4.58 -14.66
C GLU A 212 -7.33 5.95 -13.96
N LYS A 213 -8.36 6.45 -13.27
CA LYS A 213 -8.32 7.71 -12.51
C LYS A 213 -8.12 7.50 -11.01
N GLY A 214 -8.07 6.24 -10.56
CA GLY A 214 -7.98 5.90 -9.15
C GLY A 214 -9.32 5.82 -8.42
N ASN A 215 -10.45 5.85 -9.17
CA ASN A 215 -11.76 5.62 -8.56
C ASN A 215 -11.93 4.12 -8.28
N ALA A 216 -12.44 3.79 -7.10
CA ALA A 216 -12.88 2.43 -6.80
C ALA A 216 -14.02 2.02 -7.73
N VAL A 217 -13.94 0.83 -8.31
CA VAL A 217 -14.90 0.33 -9.30
C VAL A 217 -15.67 -0.86 -8.75
N LYS A 218 -16.98 -0.86 -9.02
CA LYS A 218 -17.82 -2.02 -8.73
C LYS A 218 -17.73 -3.05 -9.85
N ILE A 219 -17.50 -4.29 -9.47
CA ILE A 219 -17.56 -5.45 -10.35
C ILE A 219 -18.76 -6.27 -9.94
N SER A 220 -19.70 -6.50 -10.86
CA SER A 220 -20.95 -7.20 -10.60
C SER A 220 -21.78 -6.63 -9.42
N GLY A 221 -21.68 -5.31 -9.21
CA GLY A 221 -22.44 -4.58 -8.18
C GLY A 221 -21.72 -4.38 -6.85
N ASP A 222 -20.57 -5.01 -6.61
CA ASP A 222 -19.78 -4.90 -5.40
C ASP A 222 -18.39 -4.31 -5.68
N TYR A 223 -17.84 -3.55 -4.74
CA TYR A 223 -16.41 -3.29 -4.67
C TYR A 223 -15.70 -4.55 -4.19
N LEU A 224 -14.56 -4.86 -4.77
CA LEU A 224 -13.75 -6.03 -4.41
C LEU A 224 -12.44 -5.59 -3.77
N MET A 225 -12.12 -6.17 -2.61
CA MET A 225 -10.85 -5.98 -1.90
C MET A 225 -10.07 -7.29 -1.93
N PHE A 226 -8.88 -7.25 -2.50
CA PHE A 226 -7.96 -8.39 -2.58
C PHE A 226 -6.93 -8.28 -1.45
N ILE A 227 -6.87 -9.27 -0.56
CA ILE A 227 -5.92 -9.37 0.54
C ILE A 227 -5.14 -10.65 0.36
N SER A 228 -3.83 -10.57 0.31
CA SER A 228 -2.95 -11.72 0.06
C SER A 228 -1.84 -11.88 1.09
N GLU A 229 -1.47 -10.82 1.80
CA GLU A 229 -0.47 -10.87 2.86
C GLU A 229 -1.16 -11.03 4.23
N GLY A 230 -0.75 -12.02 4.98
CA GLY A 230 -1.30 -12.32 6.30
C GLY A 230 -2.52 -13.22 6.26
N CYS A 231 -3.56 -12.89 7.04
CA CYS A 231 -4.81 -13.65 7.17
C CYS A 231 -4.60 -15.15 7.47
N GLY A 232 -3.56 -15.50 8.26
CA GLY A 232 -3.20 -16.89 8.55
C GLY A 232 -2.68 -17.67 7.34
N GLY A 233 -2.13 -16.99 6.33
CA GLY A 233 -1.61 -17.58 5.10
C GLY A 233 -2.66 -17.80 4.02
N HIS A 234 -3.87 -17.26 4.20
CA HIS A 234 -4.95 -17.38 3.23
C HIS A 234 -5.10 -16.11 2.40
N LYS A 235 -5.45 -16.27 1.12
CA LYS A 235 -5.96 -15.17 0.31
C LYS A 235 -7.42 -14.93 0.69
N VAL A 236 -7.78 -13.66 0.86
CA VAL A 236 -9.10 -13.24 1.29
C VAL A 236 -9.65 -12.23 0.29
N LEU A 237 -10.88 -12.44 -0.15
CA LEU A 237 -11.64 -11.52 -0.99
C LEU A 237 -12.72 -10.84 -0.17
N GLY A 238 -12.63 -9.51 -0.07
CA GLY A 238 -13.69 -8.68 0.51
C GLY A 238 -14.68 -8.22 -0.55
N ARG A 239 -15.96 -8.19 -0.22
CA ARG A 239 -17.04 -7.63 -1.04
C ARG A 239 -17.80 -6.57 -0.27
N SER A 240 -18.02 -5.40 -0.91
CA SER A 240 -18.75 -4.30 -0.30
C SER A 240 -19.60 -3.56 -1.33
N ARG A 241 -20.77 -3.08 -0.93
CA ARG A 241 -21.62 -2.23 -1.77
C ARG A 241 -21.33 -0.73 -1.60
N ASP A 242 -20.61 -0.36 -0.56
CA ASP A 242 -20.46 1.04 -0.12
C ASP A 242 -19.03 1.44 0.28
N MET A 243 -18.03 0.55 0.17
CA MET A 243 -16.64 0.69 0.61
C MET A 243 -16.46 0.72 2.14
N LEU A 244 -17.52 0.67 2.91
CA LEU A 244 -17.48 0.82 4.38
C LEU A 244 -17.80 -0.50 5.09
N ASN A 245 -18.76 -1.24 4.56
CA ASN A 245 -19.22 -2.52 5.13
C ASN A 245 -18.77 -3.67 4.23
N TRP A 246 -17.91 -4.53 4.78
CA TRP A 246 -17.25 -5.59 4.03
C TRP A 246 -17.68 -6.99 4.52
N ASN A 247 -17.91 -7.89 3.57
CA ASN A 247 -18.01 -9.32 3.80
C ASN A 247 -16.78 -9.99 3.23
N PHE A 248 -16.12 -10.84 4.01
CA PHE A 248 -14.87 -11.49 3.67
C PHE A 248 -15.03 -12.98 3.46
N GLU A 249 -14.39 -13.50 2.42
CA GLU A 249 -14.38 -14.90 2.05
C GLU A 249 -12.94 -15.36 1.81
N VAL A 250 -12.58 -16.52 2.35
CA VAL A 250 -11.30 -17.16 2.01
C VAL A 250 -11.46 -17.84 0.66
N ILE A 251 -10.74 -17.35 -0.33
CA ILE A 251 -10.77 -17.85 -1.70
C ILE A 251 -9.41 -17.67 -2.38
N ASP A 252 -8.93 -18.70 -3.05
CA ASP A 252 -7.70 -18.63 -3.84
C ASP A 252 -7.97 -17.96 -5.19
N TYR A 253 -8.19 -16.66 -5.16
CA TYR A 253 -8.42 -15.85 -6.36
C TYR A 253 -7.17 -15.65 -7.23
N LEU A 254 -5.98 -15.97 -6.72
CA LEU A 254 -4.70 -15.80 -7.41
C LEU A 254 -3.83 -17.04 -7.16
N PRO A 255 -4.16 -18.20 -7.76
CA PRO A 255 -3.33 -19.39 -7.70
C PRO A 255 -2.05 -19.17 -8.52
N LEU A 256 -0.89 -19.10 -7.84
CA LEU A 256 0.40 -18.94 -8.52
C LEU A 256 0.71 -20.18 -9.35
N PRO A 257 0.99 -20.04 -10.66
CA PRO A 257 1.47 -21.15 -11.46
C PRO A 257 2.77 -21.74 -10.88
N SER A 258 2.82 -23.04 -10.71
CA SER A 258 3.99 -23.73 -10.10
C SER A 258 5.30 -23.52 -10.84
N VAL A 259 5.24 -23.15 -12.12
CA VAL A 259 6.44 -22.85 -12.94
C VAL A 259 7.03 -21.46 -12.61
N MET A 260 6.25 -20.56 -11.98
CA MET A 260 6.69 -19.21 -11.63
C MET A 260 7.44 -19.18 -10.30
N GLY A 261 6.92 -19.87 -9.28
CA GLY A 261 7.49 -19.76 -7.95
C GLY A 261 6.75 -20.54 -6.88
N THR A 262 7.02 -20.19 -5.63
CA THR A 262 6.58 -20.93 -4.44
C THR A 262 5.30 -20.34 -3.82
N HIS A 263 5.18 -19.03 -3.72
CA HIS A 263 4.01 -18.38 -3.11
C HIS A 263 3.89 -16.92 -3.53
N ILE A 264 2.67 -16.39 -3.43
CA ILE A 264 2.39 -14.96 -3.54
C ILE A 264 2.87 -14.27 -2.26
N TYR A 265 3.59 -13.18 -2.44
CA TYR A 265 4.00 -12.33 -1.32
C TYR A 265 2.91 -11.29 -1.05
N GLU A 266 2.58 -10.45 -2.04
CA GLU A 266 1.57 -9.41 -1.90
C GLU A 266 0.94 -9.06 -3.26
N VAL A 267 -0.37 -8.79 -3.27
CA VAL A 267 -1.02 -8.08 -4.38
C VAL A 267 -0.75 -6.59 -4.20
N ALA A 268 -0.11 -5.98 -5.19
CA ALA A 268 0.30 -4.58 -5.15
C ALA A 268 -0.82 -3.63 -5.57
N CYS A 269 -1.49 -3.93 -6.68
CA CYS A 269 -2.66 -3.17 -7.14
C CYS A 269 -3.61 -4.01 -7.97
N ALA A 270 -4.83 -3.48 -8.17
CA ALA A 270 -5.87 -4.04 -9.03
C ALA A 270 -6.44 -2.90 -9.88
N VAL A 271 -6.32 -3.01 -11.20
CA VAL A 271 -6.78 -1.98 -12.12
C VAL A 271 -7.72 -2.56 -13.18
N ILE A 272 -8.69 -1.76 -13.59
CA ILE A 272 -9.52 -2.04 -14.76
C ILE A 272 -8.89 -1.37 -15.97
N ASP A 273 -8.54 -2.17 -16.96
CA ASP A 273 -8.03 -1.71 -18.26
C ASP A 273 -8.93 -2.25 -19.37
N GLY A 274 -9.83 -1.38 -19.84
CA GLY A 274 -10.88 -1.78 -20.80
C GLY A 274 -11.86 -2.77 -20.18
N ASP A 275 -11.92 -3.97 -20.73
CA ASP A 275 -12.79 -5.08 -20.32
C ASP A 275 -12.12 -6.08 -19.38
N LYS A 276 -10.93 -5.75 -18.88
CA LYS A 276 -10.09 -6.65 -18.07
C LYS A 276 -9.88 -6.10 -16.68
N LEU A 277 -9.81 -7.00 -15.70
CA LEU A 277 -9.16 -6.73 -14.42
C LEU A 277 -7.72 -7.25 -14.49
N VAL A 278 -6.77 -6.42 -14.12
CA VAL A 278 -5.36 -6.76 -13.99
C VAL A 278 -4.94 -6.62 -12.53
N LEU A 279 -4.47 -7.70 -11.94
CA LEU A 279 -3.79 -7.68 -10.64
C LEU A 279 -2.28 -7.63 -10.88
N ASP A 280 -1.62 -6.62 -10.31
CA ASP A 280 -0.17 -6.54 -10.20
C ASP A 280 0.25 -7.06 -8.84
N PHE A 281 1.19 -7.99 -8.77
CA PHE A 281 1.53 -8.68 -7.53
C PHE A 281 3.00 -9.07 -7.48
N MET A 282 3.48 -9.31 -6.28
CA MET A 282 4.81 -9.81 -5.98
C MET A 282 4.75 -11.27 -5.52
N TYR A 283 5.72 -12.07 -5.94
CA TYR A 283 5.83 -13.48 -5.59
C TYR A 283 7.29 -13.88 -5.35
N ASN A 284 7.51 -15.00 -4.68
CA ASN A 284 8.83 -15.60 -4.54
C ASN A 284 9.05 -16.64 -5.61
N SER A 285 10.18 -16.50 -6.34
CA SER A 285 10.65 -17.51 -7.28
C SER A 285 11.14 -18.78 -6.58
N HIS A 286 11.47 -19.81 -7.35
CA HIS A 286 12.08 -21.04 -6.80
C HIS A 286 13.51 -20.80 -6.27
N GLU A 287 14.17 -19.75 -6.77
CA GLU A 287 15.49 -19.30 -6.32
C GLU A 287 15.39 -18.33 -5.13
N ASN A 288 14.19 -18.18 -4.56
CA ASN A 288 13.89 -17.26 -3.46
C ASN A 288 14.14 -15.79 -3.79
N GLU A 289 13.94 -15.40 -5.06
CA GLU A 289 13.94 -14.02 -5.48
C GLU A 289 12.54 -13.43 -5.36
N HIS A 290 12.44 -12.16 -4.95
CA HIS A 290 11.20 -11.38 -5.01
C HIS A 290 11.02 -10.83 -6.43
N LEU A 291 9.97 -11.25 -7.11
CA LEU A 291 9.68 -10.86 -8.49
C LEU A 291 8.26 -10.31 -8.61
N GLY A 292 8.08 -9.36 -9.54
CA GLY A 292 6.77 -8.84 -9.92
C GLY A 292 6.12 -9.65 -11.02
N ALA A 293 4.79 -9.68 -11.03
CA ALA A 293 3.98 -10.29 -12.08
C ALA A 293 2.62 -9.61 -12.21
N GLN A 294 1.96 -9.86 -13.33
CA GLN A 294 0.57 -9.46 -13.52
C GLN A 294 -0.29 -10.68 -13.85
N ALA A 295 -1.52 -10.69 -13.35
CA ALA A 295 -2.54 -11.67 -13.69
C ALA A 295 -3.74 -10.95 -14.31
N ARG A 296 -4.24 -11.50 -15.43
CA ARG A 296 -5.41 -10.99 -16.13
C ARG A 296 -6.64 -11.82 -15.80
N TYR A 297 -7.74 -11.13 -15.58
CA TYR A 297 -9.06 -11.71 -15.34
C TYR A 297 -10.08 -11.21 -16.35
N ASP A 298 -11.11 -12.00 -16.59
CA ASP A 298 -12.38 -11.48 -17.09
C ASP A 298 -13.04 -10.69 -15.96
N ILE A 299 -13.53 -9.49 -16.26
CA ILE A 299 -14.21 -8.66 -15.28
C ILE A 299 -15.48 -9.32 -14.71
N ALA A 300 -16.09 -10.25 -15.49
CA ALA A 300 -17.25 -11.02 -15.06
C ALA A 300 -16.90 -12.15 -14.07
N ASP A 301 -15.62 -12.61 -14.06
CA ASP A 301 -15.12 -13.62 -13.11
C ASP A 301 -13.77 -13.19 -12.50
N PRO A 302 -13.77 -12.28 -11.53
CA PRO A 302 -12.56 -11.72 -10.94
C PRO A 302 -11.85 -12.67 -9.96
N THR A 303 -12.30 -13.90 -9.85
CA THR A 303 -11.74 -14.91 -8.93
C THR A 303 -10.89 -15.95 -9.65
N LYS A 304 -10.91 -15.96 -10.99
CA LYS A 304 -10.22 -16.96 -11.79
C LYS A 304 -9.32 -16.30 -12.84
N PRO A 305 -7.98 -16.33 -12.63
CA PRO A 305 -7.06 -15.74 -13.60
C PRO A 305 -7.11 -16.49 -14.93
N LEU A 306 -7.09 -15.74 -16.02
CA LEU A 306 -7.07 -16.24 -17.40
C LEU A 306 -5.64 -16.43 -17.90
N ASP A 307 -4.73 -15.56 -17.49
CA ASP A 307 -3.35 -15.55 -17.98
C ASP A 307 -2.43 -14.81 -17.00
N PHE A 308 -1.13 -15.08 -17.09
CA PHE A 308 -0.10 -14.46 -16.28
C PHE A 308 1.02 -13.91 -17.15
N THR A 309 1.68 -12.87 -16.69
CA THR A 309 2.99 -12.43 -17.19
C THR A 309 3.97 -12.39 -16.03
N SER A 310 5.24 -12.71 -16.28
CA SER A 310 6.33 -12.45 -15.35
C SER A 310 6.86 -11.03 -15.55
N ASN A 311 7.63 -10.56 -14.56
CA ASN A 311 8.33 -9.28 -14.63
C ASN A 311 7.38 -8.08 -14.79
N ALA A 312 6.72 -7.71 -13.73
CA ALA A 312 5.86 -6.54 -13.63
C ALA A 312 6.40 -5.54 -12.61
N THR A 313 5.57 -4.66 -12.13
CA THR A 313 5.98 -3.54 -11.27
C THR A 313 5.87 -3.87 -9.77
N LEU A 314 6.23 -2.87 -8.94
CA LEU A 314 5.96 -2.81 -7.50
C LEU A 314 5.00 -1.65 -7.20
N ALA A 315 3.90 -1.56 -7.91
CA ALA A 315 2.94 -0.47 -7.77
C ALA A 315 2.08 -0.63 -6.49
N TRP A 316 2.67 -0.76 -5.33
CA TRP A 316 1.99 -1.03 -4.06
C TRP A 316 0.88 -0.05 -3.71
N GLY A 317 1.05 1.22 -4.04
CA GLY A 317 0.02 2.24 -3.83
C GLY A 317 -1.04 2.32 -4.91
N GLY A 318 -0.91 1.47 -5.94
CA GLY A 318 -1.77 1.43 -7.11
C GLY A 318 -1.24 2.26 -8.28
N MET A 319 -1.82 2.00 -9.44
CA MET A 319 -1.55 2.73 -10.69
C MET A 319 -2.74 3.61 -11.06
N ILE A 320 -2.45 4.74 -11.71
CA ILE A 320 -3.44 5.62 -12.37
C ILE A 320 -2.92 6.00 -13.75
N LYS A 321 -3.77 6.53 -14.63
CA LYS A 321 -3.28 7.23 -15.82
C LYS A 321 -3.05 8.70 -15.51
N TYR A 322 -1.83 9.13 -15.73
CA TYR A 322 -1.43 10.52 -15.64
C TYR A 322 -0.83 10.96 -16.98
N GLU A 323 -1.31 12.07 -17.53
CA GLU A 323 -0.93 12.54 -18.87
C GLU A 323 -1.11 11.45 -19.96
N GLY A 324 -2.10 10.59 -19.82
CA GLY A 324 -2.43 9.53 -20.77
C GLY A 324 -1.66 8.23 -20.62
N ASN A 325 -0.66 8.15 -19.75
CA ASN A 325 0.17 6.98 -19.50
C ASN A 325 -0.15 6.35 -18.13
N TRP A 326 -0.05 5.03 -18.02
CA TRP A 326 -0.07 4.39 -16.72
C TRP A 326 1.12 4.90 -15.88
N CYS A 327 0.84 5.25 -14.64
CA CYS A 327 1.80 5.87 -13.73
C CYS A 327 1.66 5.25 -12.34
N PHE A 328 2.77 4.96 -11.72
CA PHE A 328 2.86 4.61 -10.30
C PHE A 328 4.07 5.26 -9.65
N ALA A 329 4.10 5.26 -8.32
CA ALA A 329 5.19 5.80 -7.52
C ALA A 329 5.72 4.74 -6.56
N GLN A 330 7.01 4.81 -6.23
CA GLN A 330 7.64 3.96 -5.23
C GLN A 330 8.90 4.61 -4.65
N GLY A 331 9.34 4.17 -3.46
CA GLY A 331 10.50 4.73 -2.75
C GLY A 331 11.63 3.73 -2.49
N TRP A 332 11.54 2.52 -3.06
CA TRP A 332 12.53 1.46 -2.81
C TRP A 332 13.84 1.66 -3.57
N ASP A 333 13.80 2.32 -4.74
CA ASP A 333 14.98 2.64 -5.53
C ASP A 333 15.79 3.82 -4.99
N ALA A 334 15.20 4.62 -4.09
CA ALA A 334 15.91 5.74 -3.50
C ALA A 334 17.11 5.23 -2.69
N PRO A 335 18.27 5.91 -2.79
CA PRO A 335 19.44 5.55 -2.01
C PRO A 335 19.11 5.51 -0.51
N LYS A 336 19.80 4.67 0.24
CA LYS A 336 19.61 4.53 1.69
C LYS A 336 19.75 5.91 2.38
N ASN A 337 18.82 6.20 3.28
CA ASN A 337 18.71 7.49 3.98
C ASN A 337 18.41 8.70 3.08
N THR A 338 17.73 8.49 1.97
CA THR A 338 17.19 9.58 1.17
C THR A 338 15.69 9.71 1.36
N GLU A 339 15.23 10.92 1.20
CA GLU A 339 13.82 11.28 1.32
C GLU A 339 13.25 11.55 -0.08
N GLU A 340 13.27 10.50 -0.94
CA GLU A 340 12.87 10.58 -2.34
C GLU A 340 11.85 9.49 -2.70
N ILE A 341 10.88 9.85 -3.54
CA ILE A 341 9.97 8.92 -4.21
C ILE A 341 10.08 9.12 -5.71
N TYR A 342 10.29 8.02 -6.41
CA TYR A 342 10.39 7.98 -7.85
C TYR A 342 9.06 7.63 -8.48
N PHE A 343 8.84 8.14 -9.69
CA PHE A 343 7.67 7.90 -10.51
C PHE A 343 8.06 7.18 -11.77
N TYR A 344 7.19 6.31 -12.24
CA TYR A 344 7.39 5.49 -13.42
C TYR A 344 6.14 5.54 -14.29
N THR A 345 6.32 5.63 -15.63
CA THR A 345 5.22 5.65 -16.59
C THR A 345 5.49 4.73 -17.77
N THR A 346 4.39 4.23 -18.37
CA THR A 346 4.46 3.51 -19.65
C THR A 346 4.79 4.42 -20.81
#